data_e1c326f8f95d8d03546862dc6bf53c8d
#
_entry.id   e1c326f8f95d8d03546862dc6bf53c8d
#
_cell.length_a   1.000
_cell.length_b   1.000
_cell.length_c   1.000
_cell.angle_alpha   90.00
_cell.angle_beta   90.00
_cell.angle_gamma   90.00
#
_symmetry.space_group_name_H-M   'P 1'
#
loop_
_entity.id
_entity.type
_entity.pdbx_description
1 polymer ?
#
loop_
_entity_poly.entity_id
_entity_poly.type
_entity_poly.pdbx_seq_one_letter_code
_entity_poly.pdbx_strand_id
1 'polypeptide(L)'
;MTVVKKALEFATEAHKGQVRKYTGEPYIVHPIEVMELVKQVIDDPEMQAAALLHDVVEDTPVSIKEIKDEFGPRVAALVSDLTDVSKPEDGNRALRKELDRQHTAKASPDAKTVKLADLISNGKSIIKDDPNFAKVFMKEKAALLEVLTEGDAILFKEASDMVV
;
A
#
# COMPACT_ATOMS: atom_id res chain seq x y z
N MET A 1 12.16 5.69 21.21
CA MET A 1 11.48 6.02 19.94
C MET A 1 10.38 4.99 19.65
N THR A 2 9.20 5.46 19.30
CA THR A 2 8.09 4.54 18.97
C THR A 2 8.37 3.84 17.64
N VAL A 3 7.73 2.68 17.42
CA VAL A 3 7.88 1.94 16.16
C VAL A 3 7.37 2.78 14.97
N VAL A 4 6.31 3.56 15.17
CA VAL A 4 5.75 4.43 14.13
C VAL A 4 6.74 5.53 13.74
N LYS A 5 7.33 6.19 14.73
CA LYS A 5 8.33 7.24 14.46
C LYS A 5 9.56 6.69 13.76
N LYS A 6 10.04 5.52 14.22
CA LYS A 6 11.16 4.84 13.57
C LYS A 6 10.84 4.48 12.12
N ALA A 7 9.63 3.97 11.86
CA ALA A 7 9.20 3.63 10.51
C ALA A 7 9.11 4.88 9.63
N LEU A 8 8.61 5.99 10.17
CA LEU A 8 8.53 7.25 9.42
C LEU A 8 9.92 7.75 9.01
N GLU A 9 10.86 7.75 9.93
CA GLU A 9 12.25 8.17 9.63
C GLU A 9 12.89 7.23 8.61
N PHE A 10 12.71 5.93 8.76
CA PHE A 10 13.26 4.93 7.84
C PHE A 10 12.68 5.09 6.43
N ALA A 11 11.37 5.21 6.31
CA ALA A 11 10.70 5.37 5.01
C ALA A 11 11.06 6.70 4.35
N THR A 12 11.17 7.77 5.13
CA THR A 12 11.55 9.09 4.62
C THR A 12 12.95 9.04 3.99
N GLU A 13 13.90 8.41 4.67
CA GLU A 13 15.26 8.26 4.13
C GLU A 13 15.28 7.33 2.91
N ALA A 14 14.55 6.21 2.96
CA ALA A 14 14.50 5.25 1.85
C ALA A 14 13.93 5.86 0.57
N HIS A 15 12.89 6.70 0.69
CA HIS A 15 12.24 7.36 -0.45
C HIS A 15 12.86 8.72 -0.82
N LYS A 16 13.97 9.09 -0.20
CA LYS A 16 14.61 10.39 -0.43
C LYS A 16 14.88 10.63 -1.92
N GLY A 17 14.46 11.79 -2.42
CA GLY A 17 14.59 12.15 -3.83
C GLY A 17 13.46 11.65 -4.72
N GLN A 18 12.61 10.75 -4.25
CA GLN A 18 11.44 10.27 -4.98
C GLN A 18 10.27 11.23 -4.77
N VAL A 19 9.51 11.49 -5.84
CA VAL A 19 8.35 12.41 -5.80
C VAL A 19 7.09 11.72 -6.29
N ARG A 20 5.93 12.26 -5.87
CA ARG A 20 4.61 11.84 -6.37
C ARG A 20 4.45 12.24 -7.83
N LYS A 21 3.89 11.34 -8.64
CA LYS A 21 3.77 11.48 -10.09
C LYS A 21 3.04 12.77 -10.52
N TYR A 22 1.93 13.11 -9.86
CA TYR A 22 1.07 14.20 -10.32
C TYR A 22 1.34 15.53 -9.63
N THR A 23 1.74 15.52 -8.36
CA THR A 23 1.89 16.73 -7.56
C THR A 23 3.32 17.22 -7.45
N GLY A 24 4.30 16.32 -7.65
CA GLY A 24 5.72 16.63 -7.42
C GLY A 24 6.10 16.70 -5.93
N GLU A 25 5.18 16.42 -5.02
CA GLU A 25 5.46 16.37 -3.58
C GLU A 25 6.41 15.23 -3.25
N PRO A 26 7.20 15.33 -2.14
CA PRO A 26 8.00 14.19 -1.69
C PRO A 26 7.16 12.93 -1.56
N TYR A 27 7.68 11.79 -2.00
CA TYR A 27 6.92 10.54 -2.05
C TYR A 27 6.36 10.10 -0.69
N ILE A 28 7.07 10.45 0.40
CA ILE A 28 6.64 10.08 1.76
C ILE A 28 5.22 10.56 2.12
N VAL A 29 4.69 11.57 1.43
CA VAL A 29 3.33 12.06 1.65
C VAL A 29 2.31 10.92 1.49
N HIS A 30 2.49 10.03 0.47
CA HIS A 30 1.59 8.90 0.26
C HIS A 30 1.63 7.87 1.41
N PRO A 31 2.79 7.33 1.81
CA PRO A 31 2.83 6.44 2.97
C PRO A 31 2.26 7.06 4.25
N ILE A 32 2.45 8.35 4.47
CA ILE A 32 1.86 9.06 5.61
C ILE A 32 0.33 9.04 5.52
N GLU A 33 -0.25 9.32 4.35
CA GLU A 33 -1.70 9.26 4.15
C GLU A 33 -2.25 7.87 4.42
N VAL A 34 -1.56 6.83 3.94
CA VAL A 34 -1.96 5.43 4.19
C VAL A 34 -1.95 5.13 5.68
N MET A 35 -0.89 5.53 6.39
CA MET A 35 -0.80 5.36 7.84
C MET A 35 -1.94 6.08 8.57
N GLU A 36 -2.26 7.33 8.18
CA GLU A 36 -3.34 8.09 8.81
C GLU A 36 -4.70 7.43 8.60
N LEU A 37 -4.97 6.88 7.42
CA LEU A 37 -6.21 6.13 7.15
C LEU A 37 -6.32 4.88 8.03
N VAL A 38 -5.24 4.13 8.18
CA VAL A 38 -5.20 2.96 9.07
C VAL A 38 -5.46 3.39 10.52
N LYS A 39 -4.81 4.46 10.96
CA LYS A 39 -4.93 4.97 12.32
C LYS A 39 -6.36 5.40 12.68
N GLN A 40 -7.14 5.85 11.70
CA GLN A 40 -8.54 6.24 11.92
C GLN A 40 -9.44 5.07 12.32
N VAL A 41 -9.10 3.84 11.92
CA VAL A 41 -9.95 2.67 12.11
C VAL A 41 -9.40 1.66 13.10
N ILE A 42 -8.10 1.66 13.38
CA ILE A 42 -7.49 0.71 14.30
C ILE A 42 -6.27 1.33 14.98
N ASP A 43 -6.16 1.10 16.30
CA ASP A 43 -5.01 1.54 17.10
C ASP A 43 -4.00 0.40 17.19
N ASP A 44 -3.20 0.25 16.14
CA ASP A 44 -2.17 -0.80 16.05
C ASP A 44 -0.89 -0.20 15.49
N PRO A 45 0.10 0.10 16.36
CA PRO A 45 1.35 0.74 15.91
C PRO A 45 2.12 -0.05 14.86
N GLU A 46 2.10 -1.38 14.90
CA GLU A 46 2.80 -2.19 13.91
C GLU A 46 2.12 -2.14 12.54
N MET A 47 0.79 -2.06 12.51
CA MET A 47 0.07 -1.84 11.24
C MET A 47 0.36 -0.46 10.69
N GLN A 48 0.44 0.56 11.54
CA GLN A 48 0.82 1.92 11.14
C GLN A 48 2.24 1.95 10.57
N ALA A 49 3.17 1.25 11.22
CA ALA A 49 4.54 1.12 10.73
C ALA A 49 4.58 0.41 9.36
N ALA A 50 3.82 -0.66 9.20
CA ALA A 50 3.72 -1.36 7.92
C ALA A 50 3.15 -0.46 6.81
N ALA A 51 2.18 0.39 7.14
CA ALA A 51 1.64 1.37 6.20
C ALA A 51 2.71 2.35 5.73
N LEU A 52 3.53 2.85 6.64
CA LEU A 52 4.65 3.75 6.30
C LEU A 52 5.71 3.06 5.45
N LEU A 53 5.89 1.76 5.62
CA LEU A 53 6.96 0.99 4.96
C LEU A 53 6.48 0.22 3.72
N HIS A 54 5.19 0.29 3.38
CA HIS A 54 4.60 -0.63 2.41
C HIS A 54 5.22 -0.59 1.01
N ASP A 55 5.74 0.56 0.57
CA ASP A 55 6.34 0.71 -0.75
C ASP A 55 7.89 0.69 -0.73
N VAL A 56 8.50 0.59 0.45
CA VAL A 56 9.95 0.70 0.58
C VAL A 56 10.67 -0.43 -0.15
N VAL A 57 10.18 -1.66 -0.04
CA VAL A 57 10.82 -2.82 -0.68
C VAL A 57 10.66 -2.80 -2.20
N GLU A 58 9.49 -2.35 -2.71
CA GLU A 58 9.27 -2.25 -4.16
C GLU A 58 10.09 -1.15 -4.81
N ASP A 59 10.14 0.02 -4.17
CA ASP A 59 10.60 1.24 -4.79
C ASP A 59 12.06 1.60 -4.47
N THR A 60 12.67 0.89 -3.53
CA THR A 60 14.04 1.18 -3.07
C THR A 60 14.86 -0.10 -2.95
N PRO A 61 16.19 -0.03 -2.77
CA PRO A 61 17.03 -1.23 -2.59
C PRO A 61 16.82 -1.97 -1.26
N VAL A 62 15.98 -1.47 -0.36
CA VAL A 62 15.74 -2.10 0.94
C VAL A 62 15.07 -3.47 0.78
N SER A 63 15.58 -4.49 1.48
CA SER A 63 15.07 -5.85 1.47
C SER A 63 14.09 -6.12 2.61
N ILE A 64 13.28 -7.17 2.46
CA ILE A 64 12.40 -7.65 3.54
C ILE A 64 13.22 -8.06 4.77
N LYS A 65 14.43 -8.61 4.56
CA LYS A 65 15.32 -8.97 5.66
C LYS A 65 15.69 -7.76 6.50
N GLU A 66 16.01 -6.64 5.86
CA GLU A 66 16.31 -5.39 6.56
C GLU A 66 15.10 -4.90 7.37
N ILE A 67 13.90 -4.98 6.81
CA ILE A 67 12.66 -4.62 7.50
C ILE A 67 12.48 -5.51 8.74
N LYS A 68 12.71 -6.81 8.60
CA LYS A 68 12.59 -7.77 9.71
C LYS A 68 13.60 -7.47 10.82
N ASP A 69 14.84 -7.20 10.44
CA ASP A 69 15.91 -6.90 11.41
C ASP A 69 15.63 -5.60 12.17
N GLU A 70 15.05 -4.60 11.51
CA GLU A 70 14.79 -3.29 12.12
C GLU A 70 13.46 -3.22 12.87
N PHE A 71 12.41 -3.90 12.40
CA PHE A 71 11.04 -3.71 12.87
C PHE A 71 10.37 -4.99 13.39
N GLY A 72 11.03 -6.13 13.26
CA GLY A 72 10.52 -7.41 13.75
C GLY A 72 9.71 -8.19 12.72
N PRO A 73 9.38 -9.46 13.06
CA PRO A 73 8.78 -10.38 12.09
C PRO A 73 7.36 -10.01 11.67
N ARG A 74 6.55 -9.42 12.55
CA ARG A 74 5.17 -9.07 12.19
C ARG A 74 5.13 -7.93 11.17
N VAL A 75 5.89 -6.87 11.39
CA VAL A 75 5.96 -5.75 10.44
C VAL A 75 6.50 -6.25 9.10
N ALA A 76 7.56 -7.06 9.12
CA ALA A 76 8.11 -7.64 7.89
C ALA A 76 7.09 -8.50 7.13
N ALA A 77 6.31 -9.31 7.84
CA ALA A 77 5.27 -10.14 7.22
C ALA A 77 4.17 -9.27 6.57
N LEU A 78 3.75 -8.21 7.25
CA LEU A 78 2.76 -7.28 6.69
C LEU A 78 3.30 -6.58 5.43
N VAL A 79 4.54 -6.09 5.48
CA VAL A 79 5.17 -5.44 4.32
C VAL A 79 5.33 -6.43 3.16
N SER A 80 5.71 -7.68 3.44
CA SER A 80 5.81 -8.72 2.42
C SER A 80 4.47 -8.99 1.75
N ASP A 81 3.39 -9.06 2.53
CA ASP A 81 2.04 -9.22 1.98
C ASP A 81 1.64 -8.05 1.07
N LEU A 82 2.15 -6.85 1.36
CA LEU A 82 1.83 -5.62 0.63
C LEU A 82 2.75 -5.37 -0.56
N THR A 83 3.83 -6.14 -0.70
CA THR A 83 4.81 -6.00 -1.78
C THR A 83 4.38 -6.82 -2.98
N ASP A 84 4.26 -6.21 -4.16
CA ASP A 84 3.90 -6.91 -5.38
C ASP A 84 4.93 -7.97 -5.74
N VAL A 85 4.48 -9.08 -6.31
CA VAL A 85 5.33 -10.22 -6.67
C VAL A 85 5.57 -10.32 -8.17
N SER A 86 4.78 -9.62 -8.99
CA SER A 86 4.93 -9.65 -10.44
C SER A 86 6.19 -8.94 -10.89
N LYS A 87 6.72 -9.39 -12.04
CA LYS A 87 7.91 -8.83 -12.67
C LYS A 87 7.58 -8.47 -14.12
N PRO A 88 8.31 -7.51 -14.73
CA PRO A 88 8.07 -7.16 -16.14
C PRO A 88 8.05 -8.34 -17.10
N GLU A 89 8.91 -9.34 -16.87
CA GLU A 89 9.01 -10.55 -17.69
C GLU A 89 7.84 -11.52 -17.54
N ASP A 90 6.95 -11.34 -16.56
CA ASP A 90 5.80 -12.24 -16.31
C ASP A 90 4.68 -12.07 -17.32
N GLY A 91 4.68 -10.97 -18.10
CA GLY A 91 3.69 -10.77 -19.14
C GLY A 91 3.17 -9.32 -19.19
N ASN A 92 2.00 -9.14 -19.80
CA ASN A 92 1.37 -7.82 -19.92
C ASN A 92 0.80 -7.35 -18.59
N ARG A 93 0.30 -6.10 -18.58
CA ARG A 93 -0.25 -5.49 -17.36
C ARG A 93 -1.37 -6.32 -16.73
N ALA A 94 -2.29 -6.85 -17.55
CA ALA A 94 -3.41 -7.63 -17.04
C ALA A 94 -2.94 -8.89 -16.29
N LEU A 95 -1.95 -9.60 -16.86
CA LEU A 95 -1.39 -10.79 -16.21
C LEU A 95 -0.64 -10.44 -14.93
N ARG A 96 0.15 -9.38 -14.97
CA ARG A 96 0.89 -8.92 -13.78
C ARG A 96 -0.06 -8.52 -12.65
N LYS A 97 -1.14 -7.80 -12.95
CA LYS A 97 -2.15 -7.42 -11.96
C LYS A 97 -2.84 -8.64 -11.37
N GLU A 98 -3.09 -9.67 -12.17
CA GLU A 98 -3.68 -10.91 -11.67
C GLU A 98 -2.74 -11.65 -10.71
N LEU A 99 -1.45 -11.70 -11.02
CA LEU A 99 -0.46 -12.31 -10.12
C LEU A 99 -0.41 -11.57 -8.78
N ASP A 100 -0.43 -10.25 -8.82
CA ASP A 100 -0.41 -9.43 -7.60
C ASP A 100 -1.72 -9.55 -6.83
N ARG A 101 -2.86 -9.66 -7.52
CA ARG A 101 -4.17 -9.92 -6.90
C ARG A 101 -4.18 -11.26 -6.16
N GLN A 102 -3.63 -12.31 -6.77
CA GLN A 102 -3.52 -13.62 -6.13
C GLN A 102 -2.64 -13.57 -4.88
N HIS A 103 -1.56 -12.81 -4.92
CA HIS A 103 -0.70 -12.60 -3.75
C HIS A 103 -1.47 -11.88 -2.63
N THR A 104 -2.19 -10.83 -2.96
CA THR A 104 -3.03 -10.08 -2.01
C THR A 104 -4.13 -10.96 -1.42
N ALA A 105 -4.71 -11.86 -2.20
CA ALA A 105 -5.76 -12.77 -1.73
C ALA A 105 -5.29 -13.64 -0.56
N LYS A 106 -4.00 -13.96 -0.51
CA LYS A 106 -3.40 -14.78 0.55
C LYS A 106 -2.90 -13.97 1.75
N ALA A 107 -2.98 -12.64 1.67
CA ALA A 107 -2.50 -11.76 2.73
C ALA A 107 -3.37 -11.87 3.98
N SER A 108 -2.81 -11.49 5.14
CA SER A 108 -3.56 -11.43 6.39
C SER A 108 -4.65 -10.35 6.33
N PRO A 109 -5.70 -10.46 7.16
CA PRO A 109 -6.72 -9.39 7.26
C PRO A 109 -6.11 -8.03 7.60
N ASP A 110 -5.07 -7.99 8.44
CA ASP A 110 -4.38 -6.75 8.80
C ASP A 110 -3.69 -6.13 7.58
N ALA A 111 -3.01 -6.93 6.78
CA ALA A 111 -2.38 -6.45 5.54
C ALA A 111 -3.44 -5.97 4.54
N LYS A 112 -4.58 -6.65 4.44
CA LYS A 112 -5.69 -6.24 3.59
C LYS A 112 -6.27 -4.88 4.01
N THR A 113 -6.32 -4.60 5.30
CA THR A 113 -6.71 -3.28 5.81
C THR A 113 -5.75 -2.19 5.33
N VAL A 114 -4.45 -2.42 5.41
CA VAL A 114 -3.44 -1.48 4.89
C VAL A 114 -3.60 -1.31 3.37
N LYS A 115 -3.85 -2.40 2.65
CA LYS A 115 -4.05 -2.34 1.19
C LYS A 115 -5.27 -1.50 0.80
N LEU A 116 -6.35 -1.58 1.57
CA LEU A 116 -7.52 -0.73 1.37
C LEU A 116 -7.17 0.76 1.54
N ALA A 117 -6.38 1.09 2.56
CA ALA A 117 -5.92 2.46 2.78
C ALA A 117 -5.04 2.95 1.62
N ASP A 118 -4.16 2.10 1.12
CA ASP A 118 -3.33 2.38 -0.05
C ASP A 118 -4.19 2.67 -1.29
N LEU A 119 -5.19 1.84 -1.55
CA LEU A 119 -6.12 2.01 -2.66
C LEU A 119 -6.85 3.35 -2.56
N ILE A 120 -7.32 3.72 -1.38
CA ILE A 120 -8.04 4.98 -1.15
C ILE A 120 -7.13 6.17 -1.44
N SER A 121 -5.91 6.19 -0.90
CA SER A 121 -4.96 7.28 -1.11
C SER A 121 -4.61 7.45 -2.59
N ASN A 122 -4.25 6.36 -3.27
CA ASN A 122 -3.93 6.38 -4.70
C ASN A 122 -5.15 6.76 -5.55
N GLY A 123 -6.32 6.25 -5.21
CA GLY A 123 -7.55 6.51 -5.96
C GLY A 123 -7.94 7.98 -5.94
N LYS A 124 -7.84 8.62 -4.78
CA LYS A 124 -8.13 10.06 -4.66
C LYS A 124 -7.24 10.90 -5.57
N SER A 125 -5.94 10.57 -5.60
CA SER A 125 -4.97 11.27 -6.45
C SER A 125 -5.25 11.05 -7.93
N ILE A 126 -5.49 9.81 -8.34
CA ILE A 126 -5.71 9.45 -9.74
C ILE A 126 -7.02 10.03 -10.27
N ILE A 127 -8.11 9.99 -9.50
CA ILE A 127 -9.40 10.57 -9.90
C ILE A 127 -9.25 12.08 -10.14
N LYS A 128 -8.52 12.76 -9.27
CA LYS A 128 -8.31 14.21 -9.36
C LYS A 128 -7.42 14.59 -10.53
N ASP A 129 -6.28 13.90 -10.69
CA ASP A 129 -5.19 14.35 -11.55
C ASP A 129 -5.11 13.63 -12.89
N ASP A 130 -5.76 12.46 -13.04
CA ASP A 130 -5.72 11.67 -14.28
C ASP A 130 -7.05 10.94 -14.51
N PRO A 131 -8.12 11.67 -14.84
CA PRO A 131 -9.45 11.07 -15.00
C PRO A 131 -9.53 10.02 -16.11
N ASN A 132 -8.66 10.06 -17.10
CA ASN A 132 -8.63 9.05 -18.16
C ASN A 132 -8.06 7.73 -17.64
N PHE A 133 -6.95 7.78 -16.93
CA PHE A 133 -6.39 6.58 -16.31
C PHE A 133 -7.27 6.08 -15.17
N ALA A 134 -8.05 6.96 -14.52
CA ALA A 134 -8.97 6.55 -13.47
C ALA A 134 -9.92 5.44 -13.90
N LYS A 135 -10.33 5.40 -15.15
CA LYS A 135 -11.20 4.35 -15.69
C LYS A 135 -10.54 2.99 -15.63
N VAL A 136 -9.28 2.90 -16.05
CA VAL A 136 -8.48 1.66 -15.98
C VAL A 136 -8.22 1.27 -14.53
N PHE A 137 -7.81 2.25 -13.72
CA PHE A 137 -7.51 2.06 -12.30
C PHE A 137 -8.74 1.51 -11.56
N MET A 138 -9.92 2.10 -11.74
CA MET A 138 -11.14 1.67 -11.07
C MET A 138 -11.52 0.24 -11.42
N LYS A 139 -11.36 -0.15 -12.70
CA LYS A 139 -11.62 -1.51 -13.14
C LYS A 139 -10.68 -2.51 -12.48
N GLU A 140 -9.39 -2.19 -12.40
CA GLU A 140 -8.40 -3.03 -11.73
C GLU A 140 -8.70 -3.14 -10.22
N LYS A 141 -9.09 -2.04 -9.60
CA LYS A 141 -9.35 -2.01 -8.16
C LYS A 141 -10.68 -2.66 -7.79
N ALA A 142 -11.68 -2.63 -8.67
CA ALA A 142 -12.91 -3.40 -8.48
C ALA A 142 -12.61 -4.90 -8.37
N ALA A 143 -11.73 -5.42 -9.21
CA ALA A 143 -11.28 -6.81 -9.13
C ALA A 143 -10.47 -7.07 -7.83
N LEU A 144 -9.61 -6.14 -7.44
CA LEU A 144 -8.82 -6.26 -6.21
C LEU A 144 -9.71 -6.28 -4.96
N LEU A 145 -10.78 -5.47 -4.93
CA LEU A 145 -11.72 -5.44 -3.79
C LEU A 145 -12.34 -6.81 -3.49
N GLU A 146 -12.50 -7.66 -4.50
CA GLU A 146 -13.04 -9.01 -4.30
C GLU A 146 -12.19 -9.85 -3.33
N VAL A 147 -10.89 -9.58 -3.24
CA VAL A 147 -9.97 -10.30 -2.36
C VAL A 147 -9.63 -9.52 -1.09
N LEU A 148 -10.26 -8.37 -0.86
CA LEU A 148 -10.00 -7.51 0.31
C LEU A 148 -11.15 -7.51 1.33
N THR A 149 -12.13 -8.39 1.19
CA THR A 149 -13.32 -8.42 2.05
C THR A 149 -13.01 -8.69 3.52
N GLU A 150 -11.87 -9.28 3.83
CA GLU A 150 -11.44 -9.54 5.20
C GLU A 150 -10.78 -8.33 5.87
N GLY A 151 -10.52 -7.26 5.13
CA GLY A 151 -9.98 -6.02 5.68
C GLY A 151 -11.02 -5.26 6.49
N ASP A 152 -10.62 -4.11 7.05
CA ASP A 152 -11.51 -3.28 7.85
C ASP A 152 -12.77 -2.87 7.05
N ALA A 153 -13.94 -3.02 7.67
CA ALA A 153 -15.24 -2.77 7.02
C ALA A 153 -15.45 -1.29 6.64
N ILE A 154 -14.94 -0.36 7.45
CA ILE A 154 -15.08 1.08 7.18
C ILE A 154 -14.25 1.47 5.96
N LEU A 155 -12.99 1.04 5.92
CA LEU A 155 -12.11 1.28 4.78
C LEU A 155 -12.58 0.55 3.53
N PHE A 156 -13.11 -0.66 3.68
CA PHE A 156 -13.68 -1.41 2.55
C PHE A 156 -14.84 -0.65 1.91
N LYS A 157 -15.74 -0.11 2.74
CA LYS A 157 -16.87 0.67 2.23
C LYS A 157 -16.39 1.93 1.52
N GLU A 158 -15.44 2.66 2.10
CA GLU A 158 -14.89 3.88 1.49
C GLU A 158 -14.24 3.57 0.13
N ALA A 159 -13.44 2.52 0.07
CA ALA A 159 -12.81 2.09 -1.18
C ALA A 159 -13.86 1.64 -2.22
N SER A 160 -14.88 0.89 -1.81
CA SER A 160 -15.94 0.42 -2.69
C SER A 160 -16.75 1.58 -3.27
N ASP A 161 -17.07 2.58 -2.45
CA ASP A 161 -17.80 3.76 -2.90
C ASP A 161 -16.99 4.56 -3.93
N MET A 162 -15.68 4.55 -3.84
CA MET A 162 -14.79 5.26 -4.75
C MET A 162 -14.69 4.59 -6.12
N VAL A 163 -14.77 3.26 -6.20
CA VAL A 163 -14.58 2.50 -7.46
C VAL A 163 -15.89 2.21 -8.20
N VAL A 164 -16.92 2.91 -7.91
CA VAL A 164 -18.20 2.78 -8.61
C VAL A 164 -18.14 3.33 -10.05
#